data_5aa8e27102dfaa126571acf02ac4f0cb
#
_entry.id   5aa8e27102dfaa126571acf02ac4f0cb
#
_cell.length_a   1.000
_cell.length_b   1.000
_cell.length_c   1.000
_cell.angle_alpha   90.00
_cell.angle_beta   90.00
_cell.angle_gamma   90.00
#
_symmetry.space_group_name_H-M   'P 1'
#
loop_
_entity.id
_entity.type
_entity.pdbx_description
1 polymer ?
#
loop_
_entity_poly.entity_id
_entity_poly.type
_entity_poly.pdbx_seq_one_letter_code
_entity_poly.pdbx_strand_id
1 'polypeptide(L)'
;MAAIDYTDRRRMRLDVEFYFAAAHRLPRYDGPCFRMHGHNYKLQVVVTGKPSPRDGMIIDFEEIRKKTWELALNQCDHHTLNDFLENPTAENVIVWIWDRLKPQLPQLKELRLWETPEYCVTYSAD
;
A
#
# COMPACT_ATOMS: atom_id res chain seq x y z
N MET A 1 5.34 41.08 10.45
CA MET A 1 4.10 40.48 9.93
C MET A 1 4.14 38.97 10.18
N ALA A 2 3.10 38.44 10.79
CA ALA A 2 3.03 37.02 11.05
C ALA A 2 2.78 36.24 9.76
N ALA A 3 3.41 35.09 9.62
CA ALA A 3 3.16 34.19 8.51
C ALA A 3 1.74 33.61 8.61
N ILE A 4 1.09 33.46 7.47
CA ILE A 4 -0.22 32.82 7.41
C ILE A 4 -0.03 31.32 7.37
N ASP A 5 -0.70 30.61 8.27
CA ASP A 5 -0.72 29.16 8.25
C ASP A 5 -1.87 28.70 7.34
N TYR A 6 -1.54 28.28 6.14
CA TYR A 6 -2.53 27.83 5.17
C TYR A 6 -2.99 26.39 5.40
N THR A 7 -2.36 25.67 6.34
CA THR A 7 -2.58 24.24 6.50
C THR A 7 -3.53 23.86 7.63
N ASP A 8 -3.76 24.74 8.61
CA ASP A 8 -4.43 24.43 9.88
C ASP A 8 -5.86 23.91 9.75
N ARG A 9 -6.57 24.24 8.67
CA ARG A 9 -7.99 23.90 8.49
C ARG A 9 -8.24 22.99 7.29
N ARG A 10 -7.21 22.61 6.55
CA ARG A 10 -7.38 21.91 5.28
C ARG A 10 -6.94 20.48 5.37
N ARG A 11 -7.86 19.59 5.03
CA ARG A 11 -7.51 18.18 4.86
C ARG A 11 -6.91 18.00 3.48
N MET A 12 -5.88 17.16 3.44
CA MET A 12 -5.18 16.84 2.20
C MET A 12 -4.95 15.33 2.13
N ARG A 13 -4.60 14.88 0.95
CA ARG A 13 -4.28 13.51 0.65
C ARG A 13 -2.85 13.43 0.14
N LEU A 14 -2.10 12.48 0.68
CA LEU A 14 -0.76 12.14 0.20
C LEU A 14 -0.81 10.79 -0.48
N ASP A 15 -0.19 10.68 -1.64
CA ASP A 15 -0.06 9.43 -2.39
C ASP A 15 1.42 9.09 -2.52
N VAL A 16 1.79 7.88 -2.11
CA VAL A 16 3.16 7.38 -2.27
C VAL A 16 3.10 6.09 -3.05
N GLU A 17 3.93 5.99 -4.10
CA GLU A 17 3.96 4.83 -4.99
C GLU A 17 5.16 3.96 -4.69
N PHE A 18 4.94 2.65 -4.80
CA PHE A 18 5.95 1.63 -4.58
C PHE A 18 5.90 0.61 -5.69
N TYR A 19 7.04 0.01 -5.98
CA TYR A 19 7.13 -1.08 -6.95
C TYR A 19 7.84 -2.26 -6.28
N PHE A 20 7.31 -3.45 -6.50
CA PHE A 20 7.93 -4.67 -6.01
C PHE A 20 7.65 -5.83 -6.96
N ALA A 21 8.57 -6.79 -7.01
CA ALA A 21 8.43 -7.97 -7.84
C ALA A 21 8.13 -9.17 -6.95
N ALA A 22 7.10 -9.94 -7.27
CA ALA A 22 6.74 -11.11 -6.50
C ALA A 22 6.15 -12.19 -7.39
N ALA A 23 6.30 -13.43 -6.97
CA ALA A 23 5.72 -14.58 -7.65
C ALA A 23 4.54 -15.11 -6.86
N HIS A 24 3.58 -15.70 -7.56
CA HIS A 24 2.48 -16.40 -6.93
C HIS A 24 1.89 -17.45 -7.86
N ARG A 25 1.15 -18.37 -7.28
CA ARG A 25 0.21 -19.22 -7.98
C ARG A 25 -1.14 -19.13 -7.30
N LEU A 26 -2.20 -19.29 -8.08
CA LEU A 26 -3.56 -19.21 -7.56
C LEU A 26 -4.14 -20.63 -7.50
N PRO A 27 -4.03 -21.33 -6.36
CA PRO A 27 -4.39 -22.74 -6.28
C PRO A 27 -5.87 -23.03 -6.44
N ARG A 28 -6.71 -21.99 -6.31
CA ARG A 28 -8.18 -22.09 -6.46
C ARG A 28 -8.66 -21.61 -7.82
N TYR A 29 -7.74 -21.29 -8.72
CA TYR A 29 -8.09 -20.77 -10.04
C TYR A 29 -7.93 -21.88 -11.08
N ASP A 30 -8.94 -22.04 -11.93
CA ASP A 30 -8.91 -23.01 -13.04
C ASP A 30 -8.51 -22.26 -14.31
N GLY A 31 -7.22 -22.21 -14.58
CA GLY A 31 -6.67 -21.50 -15.72
C GLY A 31 -5.17 -21.27 -15.60
N PRO A 32 -4.57 -20.43 -16.49
CA PRO A 32 -3.11 -20.23 -16.50
C PRO A 32 -2.54 -19.74 -15.17
N CYS A 33 -3.30 -18.96 -14.40
CA CYS A 33 -2.84 -18.42 -13.12
C CYS A 33 -2.70 -19.46 -12.02
N PHE A 34 -3.16 -20.69 -12.25
CA PHE A 34 -2.88 -21.82 -11.36
C PHE A 34 -1.38 -22.09 -11.26
N ARG A 35 -0.64 -21.84 -12.34
CA ARG A 35 0.80 -22.06 -12.38
C ARG A 35 1.55 -20.91 -11.75
N MET A 36 2.73 -21.22 -11.19
CA MET A 36 3.61 -20.19 -10.64
C MET A 36 4.03 -19.21 -11.73
N HIS A 37 3.86 -17.92 -11.43
CA HIS A 37 4.25 -16.84 -12.33
C HIS A 37 4.56 -15.59 -11.51
N GLY A 38 5.15 -14.58 -12.12
CA GLY A 38 5.56 -13.37 -11.44
C GLY A 38 4.97 -12.13 -12.05
N HIS A 39 4.88 -11.09 -11.22
CA HIS A 39 4.45 -9.76 -11.63
C HIS A 39 5.36 -8.70 -11.06
N ASN A 40 5.44 -7.58 -11.76
CA ASN A 40 5.95 -6.33 -11.21
C ASN A 40 4.74 -5.56 -10.67
N TYR A 41 4.55 -5.63 -9.37
CA TYR A 41 3.43 -4.98 -8.71
C TYR A 41 3.72 -3.51 -8.50
N LYS A 42 2.66 -2.70 -8.55
CA LYS A 42 2.69 -1.31 -8.12
C LYS A 42 1.70 -1.15 -6.97
N LEU A 43 2.16 -0.52 -5.89
CA LEU A 43 1.31 -0.20 -4.75
C LEU A 43 1.23 1.32 -4.60
N GLN A 44 0.03 1.84 -4.42
CA GLN A 44 -0.19 3.23 -4.04
C GLN A 44 -0.73 3.25 -2.62
N VAL A 45 -0.03 3.94 -1.74
CA VAL A 45 -0.45 4.16 -0.35
C VAL A 45 -1.03 5.56 -0.25
N VAL A 46 -2.28 5.65 0.16
CA VAL A 46 -3.00 6.92 0.29
C VAL A 46 -3.20 7.22 1.77
N VAL A 47 -2.73 8.38 2.17
CA VAL A 47 -2.83 8.89 3.55
C VAL A 47 -3.59 10.21 3.52
N THR A 48 -4.49 10.43 4.46
CA THR A 48 -5.24 11.67 4.57
C THR A 48 -5.11 12.25 5.97
N GLY A 49 -5.25 13.57 6.05
CA GLY A 49 -5.22 14.26 7.33
C GLY A 49 -5.11 15.74 7.15
N LYS A 50 -4.95 16.42 8.27
CA LYS A 50 -4.62 17.85 8.31
C LYS A 50 -3.14 17.98 8.65
N PRO A 51 -2.39 18.83 7.93
CA PRO A 51 -1.01 19.09 8.31
C PRO A 51 -0.91 19.63 9.74
N SER A 52 0.13 19.21 10.45
CA SER A 52 0.42 19.73 11.77
C SER A 52 0.86 21.19 11.66
N PRO A 53 0.34 22.11 12.52
CA PRO A 53 0.82 23.49 12.52
C PRO A 53 2.31 23.59 12.86
N ARG A 54 2.85 22.59 13.54
CA ARG A 54 4.24 22.61 14.00
C ARG A 54 5.24 22.45 12.87
N ASP A 55 4.98 21.50 11.94
CA ASP A 55 5.93 21.18 10.87
C ASP A 55 5.31 21.28 9.47
N GLY A 56 4.01 21.52 9.37
CA GLY A 56 3.34 21.65 8.08
C GLY A 56 3.11 20.34 7.36
N MET A 57 3.26 19.20 8.04
CA MET A 57 3.13 17.87 7.44
C MET A 57 2.00 17.08 8.07
N ILE A 58 1.27 16.30 7.25
CA ILE A 58 0.36 15.26 7.74
C ILE A 58 1.21 14.16 8.37
N ILE A 59 2.19 13.72 7.62
CA ILE A 59 3.20 12.74 8.00
C ILE A 59 4.35 12.87 6.99
N ASP A 60 5.57 12.65 7.42
CA ASP A 60 6.73 12.67 6.54
C ASP A 60 6.61 11.54 5.49
N PHE A 61 6.82 11.87 4.22
CA PHE A 61 6.84 10.88 3.15
C PHE A 61 7.82 9.74 3.43
N GLU A 62 8.97 10.04 4.03
CA GLU A 62 9.95 9.00 4.36
C GLU A 62 9.45 8.05 5.44
N GLU A 63 8.61 8.51 6.35
CA GLU A 63 8.00 7.64 7.34
C GLU A 63 6.99 6.68 6.69
N ILE A 64 6.21 7.16 5.74
CA ILE A 64 5.30 6.31 4.96
C ILE A 64 6.12 5.24 4.22
N ARG A 65 7.19 5.68 3.57
CA ARG A 65 8.06 4.80 2.80
C ARG A 65 8.69 3.72 3.69
N LYS A 66 9.29 4.11 4.80
CA LYS A 66 9.96 3.20 5.71
C LYS A 66 8.99 2.16 6.28
N LYS A 67 7.84 2.61 6.77
CA LYS A 67 6.83 1.71 7.35
C LYS A 67 6.29 0.72 6.32
N THR A 68 6.02 1.18 5.11
CA THR A 68 5.49 0.33 4.05
C THR A 68 6.48 -0.78 3.70
N TRP A 69 7.76 -0.46 3.57
CA TRP A 69 8.77 -1.48 3.32
C TRP A 69 8.96 -2.42 4.51
N GLU A 70 9.17 -1.88 5.70
CA GLU A 70 9.46 -2.69 6.88
C GLU A 70 8.30 -3.59 7.29
N LEU A 71 7.07 -3.10 7.18
CA LEU A 71 5.90 -3.83 7.66
C LEU A 71 5.31 -4.78 6.62
N ALA A 72 5.49 -4.51 5.34
CA ALA A 72 4.83 -5.28 4.31
C ALA A 72 5.73 -5.66 3.13
N LEU A 73 6.31 -4.69 2.42
CA LEU A 73 6.89 -4.96 1.12
C LEU A 73 8.20 -5.77 1.17
N ASN A 74 8.98 -5.66 2.24
CA ASN A 74 10.17 -6.49 2.39
C ASN A 74 9.85 -7.98 2.42
N GLN A 75 8.66 -8.34 2.87
CA GLN A 75 8.21 -9.74 2.87
C GLN A 75 7.69 -10.17 1.50
N CYS A 76 7.23 -9.24 0.69
CA CYS A 76 6.69 -9.51 -0.63
C CYS A 76 7.74 -9.49 -1.73
N ASP A 77 8.63 -8.49 -1.68
CA ASP A 77 9.56 -8.21 -2.77
C ASP A 77 10.57 -9.33 -2.93
N HIS A 78 10.69 -9.84 -4.16
CA HIS A 78 11.55 -10.96 -4.51
C HIS A 78 11.22 -12.26 -3.75
N HIS A 79 9.97 -12.42 -3.35
CA HIS A 79 9.48 -13.61 -2.65
C HIS A 79 8.28 -14.21 -3.38
N THR A 80 7.94 -15.41 -2.97
CA THR A 80 6.71 -16.07 -3.41
C THR A 80 5.62 -15.78 -2.38
N LEU A 81 4.54 -15.14 -2.82
CA LEU A 81 3.46 -14.73 -1.92
C LEU A 81 2.75 -15.91 -1.27
N ASN A 82 2.80 -17.11 -1.91
CA ASN A 82 2.25 -18.33 -1.33
C ASN A 82 2.97 -18.79 -0.06
N ASP A 83 4.15 -18.25 0.22
CA ASP A 83 4.89 -18.59 1.45
C ASP A 83 4.15 -18.13 2.71
N PHE A 84 3.30 -17.11 2.60
CA PHE A 84 2.55 -16.59 3.74
C PHE A 84 1.06 -16.34 3.46
N LEU A 85 0.61 -16.54 2.22
CA LEU A 85 -0.80 -16.46 1.84
C LEU A 85 -1.17 -17.72 1.08
N GLU A 86 -2.21 -18.41 1.52
CA GLU A 86 -2.66 -19.63 0.85
C GLU A 86 -3.11 -19.34 -0.59
N ASN A 87 -3.90 -18.27 -0.74
CA ASN A 87 -4.49 -17.90 -2.02
C ASN A 87 -4.19 -16.42 -2.33
N PRO A 88 -2.98 -16.11 -2.84
CA PRO A 88 -2.53 -14.73 -2.97
C PRO A 88 -3.06 -14.04 -4.23
N THR A 89 -4.38 -13.92 -4.32
CA THR A 89 -5.03 -13.04 -5.28
C THR A 89 -4.67 -11.58 -4.96
N ALA A 90 -4.81 -10.69 -5.93
CA ALA A 90 -4.59 -9.27 -5.67
C ALA A 90 -5.45 -8.77 -4.51
N GLU A 91 -6.69 -9.27 -4.42
CA GLU A 91 -7.62 -8.93 -3.34
C GLU A 91 -7.11 -9.36 -1.97
N ASN A 92 -6.60 -10.58 -1.85
CA ASN A 92 -6.07 -11.07 -0.58
C ASN A 92 -4.74 -10.39 -0.23
N VAL A 93 -3.92 -10.09 -1.21
CA VAL A 93 -2.64 -9.40 -1.00
C VAL A 93 -2.87 -7.99 -0.47
N ILE A 94 -3.81 -7.23 -1.05
CA ILE A 94 -4.05 -5.85 -0.62
C ILE A 94 -4.60 -5.79 0.81
N VAL A 95 -5.46 -6.73 1.19
CA VAL A 95 -5.97 -6.80 2.57
C VAL A 95 -4.85 -7.16 3.54
N TRP A 96 -3.98 -8.09 3.16
CA TRP A 96 -2.83 -8.45 3.97
C TRP A 96 -1.90 -7.23 4.20
N ILE A 97 -1.64 -6.46 3.14
CA ILE A 97 -0.84 -5.24 3.27
C ILE A 97 -1.53 -4.23 4.19
N TRP A 98 -2.84 -4.04 4.01
CA TRP A 98 -3.63 -3.13 4.85
C TRP A 98 -3.51 -3.49 6.33
N ASP A 99 -3.70 -4.76 6.65
CA ASP A 99 -3.69 -5.21 8.04
C ASP A 99 -2.33 -5.04 8.71
N ARG A 100 -1.27 -5.05 7.93
CA ARG A 100 0.08 -4.81 8.44
C ARG A 100 0.39 -3.33 8.62
N LEU A 101 -0.16 -2.47 7.77
CA LEU A 101 0.13 -1.04 7.80
C LEU A 101 -0.76 -0.25 8.75
N LYS A 102 -2.05 -0.52 8.74
CA LYS A 102 -3.05 0.31 9.43
C LYS A 102 -2.75 0.54 10.91
N PRO A 103 -2.34 -0.48 11.70
CA PRO A 103 -2.06 -0.26 13.13
C PRO A 103 -0.93 0.73 13.40
N GLN A 104 0.04 0.83 12.50
CA GLN A 104 1.19 1.72 12.67
C GLN A 104 1.16 2.94 11.74
N LEU A 105 0.11 3.04 10.94
CA LEU A 105 -0.11 4.16 10.03
C LEU A 105 -1.60 4.54 10.11
N PRO A 106 -2.04 5.15 11.23
CA PRO A 106 -3.47 5.42 11.44
C PRO A 106 -4.08 6.33 10.39
N GLN A 107 -3.27 7.19 9.73
CA GLN A 107 -3.72 8.09 8.67
C GLN A 107 -4.00 7.36 7.35
N LEU A 108 -3.68 6.07 7.26
CA LEU A 108 -3.92 5.28 6.05
C LEU A 108 -5.40 5.31 5.69
N LYS A 109 -5.70 5.73 4.47
CA LYS A 109 -7.07 5.89 3.99
C LYS A 109 -7.42 4.85 2.94
N GLU A 110 -6.48 4.54 2.05
CA GLU A 110 -6.75 3.70 0.89
C GLU A 110 -5.45 3.06 0.41
N LEU A 111 -5.56 1.86 -0.13
CA LEU A 111 -4.49 1.22 -0.88
C LEU A 111 -5.00 0.89 -2.27
N ARG A 112 -4.12 0.99 -3.25
CA ARG A 112 -4.37 0.53 -4.62
C ARG A 112 -3.21 -0.36 -5.05
N LEU A 113 -3.54 -1.53 -5.58
CA LEU A 113 -2.55 -2.51 -5.97
C LEU A 113 -2.75 -2.90 -7.43
N TRP A 114 -1.74 -2.68 -8.25
CA TRP A 114 -1.70 -3.11 -9.64
C TRP A 114 -0.89 -4.39 -9.75
N GLU A 115 -1.53 -5.45 -10.20
CA GLU A 115 -0.87 -6.69 -10.55
C GLU A 115 -0.17 -6.57 -11.89
N THR A 116 -0.82 -5.90 -12.83
CA THR A 116 -0.31 -5.49 -14.13
C THR A 116 -0.69 -4.02 -14.35
N PRO A 117 -0.13 -3.35 -15.37
CA PRO A 117 -0.55 -1.96 -15.66
C PRO A 117 -2.06 -1.81 -15.92
N GLU A 118 -2.74 -2.86 -16.36
CA GLU A 118 -4.17 -2.81 -16.71
C GLU A 118 -5.09 -3.22 -15.56
N TYR A 119 -4.60 -3.91 -14.53
CA TYR A 119 -5.46 -4.48 -13.48
C TYR A 119 -5.12 -3.92 -12.11
N CYS A 120 -6.08 -3.27 -11.50
CA CYS A 120 -5.92 -2.64 -10.20
C CYS A 120 -7.04 -3.05 -9.25
N VAL A 121 -6.67 -3.38 -8.02
CA VAL A 121 -7.62 -3.52 -6.94
C VAL A 121 -7.44 -2.37 -5.96
N THR A 122 -8.54 -1.85 -5.44
CA THR A 122 -8.54 -0.75 -4.46
C THR A 122 -9.24 -1.23 -3.19
N TYR A 123 -8.65 -0.92 -2.04
CA TYR A 123 -9.23 -1.23 -0.75
C TYR A 123 -9.18 -0.03 0.18
N SER A 124 -10.29 0.22 0.85
CA SER A 124 -10.37 1.16 1.95
C SER A 124 -11.36 0.61 2.97
N ALA A 125 -11.01 0.71 4.25
CA ALA A 125 -11.92 0.34 5.30
C ALA A 125 -12.75 1.57 5.69
N ASP A 126 -14.05 1.42 5.71
CA ASP A 126 -14.98 2.49 6.10
C ASP A 126 -15.28 2.43 7.58
#